data_08fac99db727204ba07d8ed650f09fbf
#
_entry.id   08fac99db727204ba07d8ed650f09fbf
#
_cell.length_a   1.000
_cell.length_b   1.000
_cell.length_c   1.000
_cell.angle_alpha   90.00
_cell.angle_beta   90.00
_cell.angle_gamma   90.00
#
_symmetry.space_group_name_H-M   'P 1'
#
loop_
_entity.id
_entity.type
_entity.pdbx_description
1 polymer ?
#
loop_
_entity_poly.entity_id
_entity_poly.type
_entity_poly.pdbx_seq_one_letter_code
_entity_poly.pdbx_strand_id
1 'polypeptide(L)'
;MSLRSAPHPPRSRSAPSPQRGEGRGEGDGRESADGIWHNLRVSPDTLADPSLASANAIAVRNGAIAWLGEERAIPHAFAAMPRHDGHGALVTAGLVDCHTHFVYGGDRAGEFALRLAGASYAEIAARGGGIVSTVRATRAASEDELFTAASARLAYLLAEGVCAIEIKSGYGLDLATERKQLRVARRLGEANGVTVRTTFLGAHALPPEYANRADAYIDRVCDEMLPALAEEGLVDAVDAFCESIAFSRTQTERVFEAAERLDLPVKLHAEQLSDMDGAALAAKHRALSADHLEHLSQQGIDAMRDAGTVAVLLPGAFYLLRETKRPPVAALRQAGVPIAIATDHNPGTSPLLSLLTAMHMGCTLFGLTVPEMIAGVTRNAARALGIEATHGTLGIGRPANFVLWTIDGVDALAYWLGQRPITTIVRMGRIVTNTPTTG
;
A
#
# COMPACT_ATOMS: atom_id res chain seq x y z
N MET A 1 57.94 39.01 -14.95
CA MET A 1 57.35 40.31 -14.53
C MET A 1 55.86 40.24 -14.77
N SER A 2 55.11 40.70 -13.80
CA SER A 2 53.66 40.89 -13.68
C SER A 2 52.82 39.67 -13.35
N LEU A 3 52.61 39.51 -12.06
CA LEU A 3 51.58 38.72 -11.39
C LEU A 3 50.19 39.36 -11.66
N ARG A 4 49.26 38.58 -12.17
CA ARG A 4 47.83 38.96 -12.17
C ARG A 4 47.12 38.19 -11.07
N SER A 5 46.52 38.95 -10.15
CA SER A 5 45.73 38.52 -9.00
C SER A 5 44.44 37.84 -9.44
N ALA A 6 44.08 36.74 -8.76
CA ALA A 6 42.80 36.05 -8.87
C ALA A 6 41.68 36.86 -8.16
N PRO A 7 40.45 36.82 -8.66
CA PRO A 7 39.32 37.45 -7.98
C PRO A 7 38.74 36.60 -6.87
N HIS A 8 38.36 37.26 -5.77
CA HIS A 8 37.71 36.66 -4.59
C HIS A 8 36.32 36.11 -4.91
N PRO A 9 35.88 35.03 -4.24
CA PRO A 9 34.50 34.52 -4.38
C PRO A 9 33.52 35.45 -3.65
N PRO A 10 32.25 35.53 -4.12
CA PRO A 10 31.25 36.38 -3.52
C PRO A 10 30.78 35.81 -2.17
N ARG A 11 30.52 36.70 -1.22
CA ARG A 11 30.01 36.42 0.13
C ARG A 11 28.62 35.81 0.05
N SER A 12 28.41 34.67 0.75
CA SER A 12 27.12 34.07 0.98
C SER A 12 26.22 35.04 1.77
N ARG A 13 25.06 35.37 1.18
CA ARG A 13 23.96 36.00 1.92
C ARG A 13 23.25 34.92 2.71
N SER A 14 23.26 35.02 4.04
CA SER A 14 22.43 34.24 4.93
C SER A 14 20.95 34.54 4.66
N ALA A 15 20.17 33.52 4.32
CA ALA A 15 18.73 33.57 4.27
C ALA A 15 18.15 33.72 5.69
N PRO A 16 17.10 34.53 5.91
CA PRO A 16 16.45 34.63 7.21
C PRO A 16 15.73 33.32 7.55
N SER A 17 15.91 32.87 8.79
CA SER A 17 15.17 31.74 9.36
C SER A 17 13.67 32.04 9.34
N PRO A 18 12.81 31.06 8.99
CA PRO A 18 11.36 31.26 9.12
C PRO A 18 11.01 31.34 10.60
N GLN A 19 10.41 32.47 11.01
CA GLN A 19 9.78 32.62 12.31
C GLN A 19 8.66 31.58 12.43
N ARG A 20 8.73 30.74 13.49
CA ARG A 20 7.62 29.89 13.90
C ARG A 20 6.44 30.79 14.24
N GLY A 21 5.46 30.86 13.33
CA GLY A 21 4.13 31.31 13.66
C GLY A 21 3.47 30.25 14.52
N GLU A 22 3.11 30.61 15.76
CA GLU A 22 2.20 29.83 16.59
C GLU A 22 0.78 29.90 15.96
N GLY A 23 0.57 29.08 14.93
CA GLY A 23 -0.75 28.73 14.45
C GLY A 23 -1.30 27.66 15.38
N ARG A 24 -2.26 28.02 16.24
CA ARG A 24 -3.15 27.04 16.86
C ARG A 24 -3.89 26.34 15.72
N GLY A 25 -3.36 25.19 15.28
CA GLY A 25 -4.09 24.26 14.42
C GLY A 25 -5.34 23.83 15.19
N GLU A 26 -6.50 24.04 14.61
CA GLU A 26 -7.73 23.35 14.99
C GLU A 26 -7.39 21.85 14.93
N GLY A 27 -7.31 21.21 16.08
CA GLY A 27 -7.03 19.77 16.19
C GLY A 27 -8.12 19.02 15.45
N ASP A 28 -7.76 17.98 14.73
CA ASP A 28 -8.63 17.15 13.88
C ASP A 28 -9.71 16.36 14.66
N GLY A 29 -10.04 16.75 15.88
CA GLY A 29 -11.07 16.18 16.76
C GLY A 29 -10.78 14.75 17.24
N ARG A 30 -9.67 14.12 16.79
CA ARG A 30 -9.29 12.78 17.24
C ARG A 30 -8.54 12.84 18.58
N GLU A 31 -8.90 11.94 19.49
CA GLU A 31 -8.28 11.86 20.83
C GLU A 31 -6.81 11.39 20.72
N SER A 32 -5.93 11.98 21.54
CA SER A 32 -4.53 11.54 21.63
C SER A 32 -4.46 10.15 22.24
N ALA A 33 -3.65 9.28 21.67
CA ALA A 33 -3.34 7.97 22.24
C ALA A 33 -2.21 8.01 23.27
N ASP A 34 -1.67 9.19 23.58
CA ASP A 34 -0.61 9.34 24.58
C ASP A 34 -1.06 8.84 25.94
N GLY A 35 -0.31 7.94 26.52
CA GLY A 35 -0.66 7.27 27.76
C GLY A 35 -0.03 5.88 27.86
N ILE A 36 -0.39 5.17 28.92
CA ILE A 36 -0.03 3.78 29.16
C ILE A 36 -1.22 2.91 28.78
N TRP A 37 -1.07 2.15 27.74
CA TRP A 37 -1.99 1.06 27.37
C TRP A 37 -1.55 -0.18 28.11
N HIS A 38 -2.40 -0.75 28.96
CA HIS A 38 -2.09 -1.87 29.82
C HIS A 38 -3.17 -2.96 29.79
N ASN A 39 -2.94 -4.08 30.47
CA ASN A 39 -3.84 -5.22 30.43
C ASN A 39 -4.07 -5.68 28.97
N LEU A 40 -2.95 -5.88 28.23
CA LEU A 40 -2.93 -6.25 26.82
C LEU A 40 -2.38 -7.67 26.65
N ARG A 41 -2.65 -8.25 25.48
CA ARG A 41 -1.97 -9.43 24.95
C ARG A 41 -1.32 -9.04 23.62
N VAL A 42 -0.04 -8.66 23.65
CA VAL A 42 0.66 -8.24 22.43
C VAL A 42 1.01 -9.47 21.59
N SER A 43 0.61 -9.47 20.32
CA SER A 43 0.96 -10.55 19.39
C SER A 43 2.46 -10.55 19.09
N PRO A 44 3.19 -11.66 19.37
CA PRO A 44 4.62 -11.76 19.07
C PRO A 44 4.93 -11.61 17.59
N ASP A 45 4.00 -12.01 16.70
CA ASP A 45 4.16 -11.98 15.25
C ASP A 45 4.32 -10.56 14.68
N THR A 46 3.94 -9.54 15.46
CA THR A 46 3.99 -8.14 15.04
C THR A 46 5.01 -7.29 15.80
N LEU A 47 5.86 -7.90 16.62
CA LEU A 47 6.95 -7.21 17.33
C LEU A 47 8.15 -6.95 16.42
N ALA A 48 8.77 -5.78 16.58
CA ALA A 48 10.07 -5.47 15.97
C ALA A 48 11.22 -6.21 16.66
N ASP A 49 11.09 -6.44 17.97
CA ASP A 49 12.05 -7.18 18.80
C ASP A 49 11.36 -8.41 19.40
N PRO A 50 11.69 -9.63 18.95
CA PRO A 50 11.11 -10.87 19.49
C PRO A 50 11.39 -11.10 20.98
N SER A 51 12.41 -10.47 21.56
CA SER A 51 12.70 -10.59 23.00
C SER A 51 11.58 -9.99 23.88
N LEU A 52 10.70 -9.17 23.31
CA LEU A 52 9.57 -8.56 23.97
C LEU A 52 8.28 -9.41 23.87
N ALA A 53 8.37 -10.70 23.57
CA ALA A 53 7.22 -11.59 23.41
C ALA A 53 6.30 -11.69 24.66
N SER A 54 6.80 -11.36 25.86
CA SER A 54 5.99 -11.26 27.08
C SER A 54 5.36 -9.88 27.32
N ALA A 55 5.50 -8.94 26.37
CA ALA A 55 4.97 -7.60 26.52
C ALA A 55 3.44 -7.61 26.63
N ASN A 56 2.91 -6.86 27.61
CA ASN A 56 1.48 -6.70 27.85
C ASN A 56 1.10 -5.25 28.19
N ALA A 57 2.03 -4.31 27.96
CA ALA A 57 1.78 -2.87 28.08
C ALA A 57 2.61 -2.08 27.06
N ILE A 58 2.06 -0.94 26.62
CA ILE A 58 2.65 -0.01 25.65
C ILE A 58 2.53 1.40 26.23
N ALA A 59 3.63 2.16 26.31
CA ALA A 59 3.56 3.59 26.59
C ALA A 59 3.70 4.37 25.28
N VAL A 60 2.71 5.23 24.99
CA VAL A 60 2.71 6.14 23.84
C VAL A 60 2.98 7.55 24.34
N ARG A 61 3.91 8.25 23.70
CA ARG A 61 4.25 9.66 23.99
C ARG A 61 4.55 10.41 22.70
N ASN A 62 3.90 11.55 22.51
CA ASN A 62 4.01 12.35 21.28
C ASN A 62 3.70 11.53 20.02
N GLY A 63 2.70 10.66 20.09
CA GLY A 63 2.25 9.83 18.98
C GLY A 63 3.18 8.66 18.62
N ALA A 64 4.26 8.42 19.38
CA ALA A 64 5.19 7.31 19.16
C ALA A 64 5.19 6.32 20.35
N ILE A 65 5.54 5.06 20.06
CA ILE A 65 5.77 4.06 21.11
C ILE A 65 7.05 4.43 21.85
N ALA A 66 6.91 4.93 23.07
CA ALA A 66 8.03 5.34 23.91
C ALA A 66 8.59 4.19 24.75
N TRP A 67 7.77 3.17 25.02
CA TRP A 67 8.16 1.97 25.75
C TRP A 67 7.19 0.82 25.43
N LEU A 68 7.68 -0.41 25.50
CA LEU A 68 6.94 -1.65 25.27
C LEU A 68 7.54 -2.73 26.16
N GLY A 69 6.73 -3.46 26.92
CA GLY A 69 7.20 -4.51 27.82
C GLY A 69 6.13 -5.04 28.76
N GLU A 70 6.54 -5.70 29.83
CA GLU A 70 5.63 -6.21 30.85
C GLU A 70 5.12 -5.08 31.74
N GLU A 71 3.81 -5.03 32.04
CA GLU A 71 3.18 -3.97 32.83
C GLU A 71 3.88 -3.73 34.19
N ARG A 72 4.32 -4.79 34.84
CA ARG A 72 5.06 -4.69 36.14
C ARG A 72 6.43 -3.99 36.00
N ALA A 73 6.94 -3.85 34.80
CA ALA A 73 8.24 -3.24 34.52
C ALA A 73 8.10 -1.82 33.92
N ILE A 74 6.91 -1.22 33.93
CA ILE A 74 6.70 0.14 33.43
C ILE A 74 7.63 1.11 34.15
N PRO A 75 8.48 1.85 33.44
CA PRO A 75 9.41 2.81 34.04
C PRO A 75 8.67 3.93 34.77
N HIS A 76 9.22 4.37 35.92
CA HIS A 76 8.63 5.45 36.75
C HIS A 76 8.43 6.76 35.94
N ALA A 77 9.24 6.99 34.90
CA ALA A 77 9.11 8.14 34.02
C ALA A 77 7.74 8.25 33.28
N PHE A 78 6.96 7.18 33.26
CA PHE A 78 5.61 7.13 32.68
C PHE A 78 4.49 7.14 33.73
N ALA A 79 4.80 7.08 35.03
CA ALA A 79 3.81 6.87 36.12
C ALA A 79 2.67 7.92 36.14
N ALA A 80 2.96 9.16 35.70
CA ALA A 80 1.97 10.25 35.69
C ALA A 80 1.15 10.35 34.38
N MET A 81 1.38 9.45 33.44
CA MET A 81 0.63 9.47 32.15
C MET A 81 -0.79 8.90 32.32
N PRO A 82 -1.74 9.34 31.48
CA PRO A 82 -3.06 8.71 31.40
C PRO A 82 -2.94 7.18 31.21
N ARG A 83 -3.91 6.44 31.71
CA ARG A 83 -3.95 4.98 31.56
C ARG A 83 -5.16 4.55 30.74
N HIS A 84 -4.91 3.69 29.77
CA HIS A 84 -5.91 3.09 28.89
C HIS A 84 -5.95 1.58 29.18
N ASP A 85 -7.03 1.08 29.75
CA ASP A 85 -7.21 -0.35 29.99
C ASP A 85 -7.60 -1.05 28.68
N GLY A 86 -6.79 -1.99 28.25
CA GLY A 86 -7.06 -2.80 27.04
C GLY A 86 -8.00 -3.99 27.31
N HIS A 87 -8.46 -4.20 28.55
CA HIS A 87 -9.41 -5.26 28.93
C HIS A 87 -9.01 -6.66 28.43
N GLY A 88 -7.72 -6.97 28.37
CA GLY A 88 -7.20 -8.25 27.88
C GLY A 88 -7.25 -8.41 26.36
N ALA A 89 -7.50 -7.34 25.60
CA ALA A 89 -7.54 -7.40 24.14
C ALA A 89 -6.20 -7.87 23.54
N LEU A 90 -6.29 -8.61 22.44
CA LEU A 90 -5.12 -8.91 21.61
C LEU A 90 -4.70 -7.64 20.86
N VAL A 91 -3.39 -7.38 20.82
CA VAL A 91 -2.83 -6.22 20.10
C VAL A 91 -1.92 -6.69 18.99
N THR A 92 -2.14 -6.14 17.79
CA THR A 92 -1.24 -6.28 16.65
C THR A 92 -0.74 -4.91 16.21
N ALA A 93 0.35 -4.87 15.44
CA ALA A 93 0.67 -3.69 14.65
C ALA A 93 -0.50 -3.35 13.72
N GLY A 94 -0.66 -2.07 13.38
CA GLY A 94 -1.62 -1.62 12.40
C GLY A 94 -1.40 -2.30 11.05
N LEU A 95 -2.49 -2.66 10.37
CA LEU A 95 -2.44 -3.36 9.10
C LEU A 95 -1.95 -2.44 7.98
N VAL A 96 -1.38 -3.04 6.94
CA VAL A 96 -0.86 -2.36 5.75
C VAL A 96 -1.44 -3.02 4.50
N ASP A 97 -2.09 -2.25 3.64
CA ASP A 97 -2.55 -2.70 2.33
C ASP A 97 -1.59 -2.18 1.24
N CYS A 98 -0.74 -3.05 0.73
CA CYS A 98 0.41 -2.66 -0.08
C CYS A 98 0.16 -2.69 -1.60
N HIS A 99 -1.09 -2.86 -2.04
CA HIS A 99 -1.45 -2.84 -3.46
C HIS A 99 -2.92 -2.46 -3.65
N THR A 100 -3.20 -1.23 -4.08
CA THR A 100 -4.56 -0.78 -4.39
C THR A 100 -4.60 0.27 -5.49
N HIS A 101 -5.79 0.41 -6.12
CA HIS A 101 -6.11 1.41 -7.14
C HIS A 101 -7.36 2.23 -6.75
N PHE A 102 -7.35 2.84 -5.56
CA PHE A 102 -8.51 3.44 -4.92
C PHE A 102 -9.12 4.63 -5.66
N VAL A 103 -8.32 5.39 -6.42
CA VAL A 103 -8.74 6.63 -7.07
C VAL A 103 -9.17 6.36 -8.51
N TYR A 104 -10.46 6.19 -8.71
CA TYR A 104 -11.08 6.01 -10.03
C TYR A 104 -12.51 6.55 -10.05
N GLY A 105 -12.98 6.91 -11.25
CA GLY A 105 -14.37 7.31 -11.52
C GLY A 105 -15.25 6.14 -11.96
N GLY A 106 -16.54 6.20 -11.61
CA GLY A 106 -17.51 5.17 -11.96
C GLY A 106 -17.34 3.85 -11.19
N ASP A 107 -18.00 2.81 -11.70
CA ASP A 107 -17.88 1.42 -11.27
C ASP A 107 -18.05 0.47 -12.45
N ARG A 108 -17.86 -0.82 -12.22
CA ARG A 108 -18.02 -1.85 -13.25
C ARG A 108 -19.03 -2.95 -12.84
N ALA A 109 -19.96 -2.65 -11.94
CA ALA A 109 -20.97 -3.59 -11.50
C ALA A 109 -21.87 -4.06 -12.65
N GLY A 110 -22.22 -3.16 -13.59
CA GLY A 110 -22.96 -3.53 -14.81
C GLY A 110 -22.20 -4.49 -15.72
N GLU A 111 -20.86 -4.33 -15.85
CA GLU A 111 -20.04 -5.28 -16.61
C GLU A 111 -19.95 -6.64 -15.91
N PHE A 112 -19.88 -6.65 -14.58
CA PHE A 112 -19.91 -7.87 -13.79
C PHE A 112 -21.23 -8.64 -14.02
N ALA A 113 -22.37 -7.95 -14.00
CA ALA A 113 -23.67 -8.56 -14.31
C ALA A 113 -23.71 -9.15 -15.73
N LEU A 114 -23.17 -8.46 -16.74
CA LEU A 114 -23.06 -8.97 -18.11
C LEU A 114 -22.20 -10.24 -18.18
N ARG A 115 -21.08 -10.28 -17.49
CA ARG A 115 -20.23 -11.50 -17.40
C ARG A 115 -20.98 -12.68 -16.78
N LEU A 116 -21.74 -12.44 -15.73
CA LEU A 116 -22.59 -13.47 -15.11
C LEU A 116 -23.69 -13.96 -16.06
N ALA A 117 -24.20 -13.09 -16.93
CA ALA A 117 -25.15 -13.44 -17.99
C ALA A 117 -24.53 -14.13 -19.20
N GLY A 118 -23.20 -14.38 -19.18
CA GLY A 118 -22.48 -15.10 -20.23
C GLY A 118 -21.86 -14.24 -21.32
N ALA A 119 -21.88 -12.91 -21.19
CA ALA A 119 -21.18 -12.03 -22.14
C ALA A 119 -19.66 -12.26 -22.09
N SER A 120 -19.05 -12.41 -23.26
CA SER A 120 -17.62 -12.54 -23.42
C SER A 120 -16.89 -11.20 -23.15
N TYR A 121 -15.58 -11.28 -22.85
CA TYR A 121 -14.75 -10.08 -22.72
C TYR A 121 -14.78 -9.22 -23.98
N ALA A 122 -14.77 -9.84 -25.17
CA ALA A 122 -14.82 -9.15 -26.45
C ALA A 122 -16.13 -8.38 -26.65
N GLU A 123 -17.27 -8.94 -26.26
CA GLU A 123 -18.58 -8.27 -26.33
C GLU A 123 -18.65 -7.07 -25.37
N ILE A 124 -18.10 -7.21 -24.16
CA ILE A 124 -18.02 -6.12 -23.17
C ILE A 124 -17.11 -5.00 -23.72
N ALA A 125 -15.93 -5.35 -24.23
CA ALA A 125 -15.00 -4.39 -24.81
C ALA A 125 -15.60 -3.66 -26.03
N ALA A 126 -16.31 -4.37 -26.94
CA ALA A 126 -16.98 -3.78 -28.08
C ALA A 126 -18.06 -2.76 -27.70
N ARG A 127 -18.63 -2.89 -26.48
CA ARG A 127 -19.57 -1.92 -25.91
C ARG A 127 -18.89 -0.77 -25.17
N GLY A 128 -17.56 -0.66 -25.29
CA GLY A 128 -16.75 0.37 -24.62
C GLY A 128 -16.55 0.12 -23.12
N GLY A 129 -16.65 -1.12 -22.67
CA GLY A 129 -16.33 -1.59 -21.34
C GLY A 129 -14.83 -1.87 -21.13
N GLY A 130 -14.50 -2.54 -20.05
CA GLY A 130 -13.12 -2.82 -19.68
C GLY A 130 -12.43 -1.62 -19.04
N ILE A 131 -11.09 -1.64 -19.03
CA ILE A 131 -10.28 -0.55 -18.42
C ILE A 131 -10.59 0.81 -19.07
N VAL A 132 -10.93 0.83 -20.36
CA VAL A 132 -11.25 2.06 -21.11
C VAL A 132 -12.47 2.78 -20.55
N SER A 133 -13.47 2.05 -20.03
CA SER A 133 -14.63 2.67 -19.38
C SER A 133 -14.23 3.39 -18.09
N THR A 134 -13.37 2.78 -17.28
CA THR A 134 -12.83 3.39 -16.06
C THR A 134 -11.96 4.61 -16.38
N VAL A 135 -11.06 4.51 -17.38
CA VAL A 135 -10.23 5.64 -17.83
C VAL A 135 -11.09 6.83 -18.24
N ARG A 136 -12.12 6.60 -19.06
CA ARG A 136 -13.03 7.67 -19.51
C ARG A 136 -13.76 8.33 -18.32
N ALA A 137 -14.28 7.53 -17.37
CA ALA A 137 -14.96 8.05 -16.19
C ALA A 137 -14.01 8.82 -15.28
N THR A 138 -12.78 8.34 -15.10
CA THR A 138 -11.76 9.01 -14.28
C THR A 138 -11.27 10.33 -14.89
N ARG A 139 -11.10 10.35 -16.21
CA ARG A 139 -10.77 11.58 -16.94
C ARG A 139 -11.87 12.65 -16.82
N ALA A 140 -13.13 12.22 -16.89
CA ALA A 140 -14.28 13.13 -16.81
C ALA A 140 -14.56 13.66 -15.40
N ALA A 141 -14.23 12.90 -14.37
CA ALA A 141 -14.49 13.29 -12.98
C ALA A 141 -13.55 14.41 -12.50
N SER A 142 -14.06 15.33 -11.69
CA SER A 142 -13.28 16.32 -10.95
C SER A 142 -12.46 15.69 -9.82
N GLU A 143 -11.49 16.43 -9.28
CA GLU A 143 -10.73 15.99 -8.09
C GLU A 143 -11.65 15.76 -6.88
N ASP A 144 -12.67 16.60 -6.67
CA ASP A 144 -13.59 16.47 -5.54
C ASP A 144 -14.53 15.27 -5.69
N GLU A 145 -15.00 14.95 -6.89
CA GLU A 145 -15.77 13.75 -7.15
C GLU A 145 -14.94 12.48 -6.92
N LEU A 146 -13.69 12.46 -7.41
CA LEU A 146 -12.76 11.35 -7.15
C LEU A 146 -12.44 11.19 -5.67
N PHE A 147 -12.18 12.30 -4.97
CA PHE A 147 -11.92 12.31 -3.54
C PHE A 147 -13.10 11.78 -2.74
N THR A 148 -14.32 12.24 -3.02
CA THR A 148 -15.55 11.81 -2.33
C THR A 148 -15.78 10.32 -2.52
N ALA A 149 -15.70 9.84 -3.76
CA ALA A 149 -15.90 8.43 -4.08
C ALA A 149 -14.81 7.53 -3.46
N ALA A 150 -13.55 7.97 -3.50
CA ALA A 150 -12.43 7.23 -2.93
C ALA A 150 -12.46 7.24 -1.38
N SER A 151 -12.88 8.36 -0.75
CA SER A 151 -13.06 8.44 0.71
C SER A 151 -14.09 7.43 1.22
N ALA A 152 -15.22 7.32 0.52
CA ALA A 152 -16.26 6.34 0.87
C ALA A 152 -15.73 4.89 0.81
N ARG A 153 -14.92 4.56 -0.19
CA ARG A 153 -14.26 3.24 -0.32
C ARG A 153 -13.20 3.02 0.76
N LEU A 154 -12.35 4.03 1.00
CA LEU A 154 -11.25 3.94 1.97
C LEU A 154 -11.76 3.71 3.38
N ALA A 155 -12.91 4.26 3.74
CA ALA A 155 -13.51 4.11 5.07
C ALA A 155 -13.67 2.63 5.48
N TYR A 156 -13.94 1.71 4.55
CA TYR A 156 -14.05 0.28 4.84
C TYR A 156 -12.73 -0.32 5.33
N LEU A 157 -11.62 -0.03 4.66
CA LEU A 157 -10.30 -0.52 5.08
C LEU A 157 -9.82 0.13 6.37
N LEU A 158 -10.07 1.44 6.53
CA LEU A 158 -9.70 2.16 7.75
C LEU A 158 -10.42 1.60 8.98
N ALA A 159 -11.67 1.15 8.81
CA ALA A 159 -12.45 0.50 9.87
C ALA A 159 -11.94 -0.91 10.21
N GLU A 160 -11.09 -1.51 9.39
CA GLU A 160 -10.44 -2.80 9.63
C GLU A 160 -9.03 -2.69 10.25
N GLY A 161 -8.61 -1.48 10.63
CA GLY A 161 -7.31 -1.27 11.27
C GLY A 161 -6.16 -1.02 10.30
N VAL A 162 -6.44 -0.70 9.04
CA VAL A 162 -5.40 -0.29 8.08
C VAL A 162 -4.82 1.06 8.50
N CYS A 163 -3.51 1.11 8.71
CA CYS A 163 -2.73 2.28 9.13
C CYS A 163 -1.83 2.83 8.02
N ALA A 164 -1.54 2.03 7.01
CA ALA A 164 -0.84 2.47 5.81
C ALA A 164 -1.44 1.79 4.57
N ILE A 165 -1.47 2.50 3.45
CA ILE A 165 -2.03 2.01 2.21
C ILE A 165 -1.22 2.53 1.02
N GLU A 166 -1.04 1.69 0.00
CA GLU A 166 -0.62 2.14 -1.32
C GLU A 166 -1.84 2.58 -2.15
N ILE A 167 -1.73 3.68 -2.85
CA ILE A 167 -2.70 4.10 -3.86
C ILE A 167 -1.96 4.35 -5.18
N LYS A 168 -2.21 3.48 -6.16
CA LYS A 168 -1.68 3.60 -7.50
C LYS A 168 -2.58 4.52 -8.35
N SER A 169 -1.97 5.28 -9.25
CA SER A 169 -2.66 5.91 -10.38
C SER A 169 -2.93 4.86 -11.49
N GLY A 170 -2.98 5.24 -12.76
CA GLY A 170 -3.07 4.29 -13.89
C GLY A 170 -4.46 4.18 -14.53
N TYR A 171 -5.40 5.03 -14.13
CA TYR A 171 -6.67 5.19 -14.82
C TYR A 171 -6.80 6.55 -15.52
N GLY A 172 -5.73 7.33 -15.57
CA GLY A 172 -5.64 8.54 -16.36
C GLY A 172 -5.09 8.27 -17.75
N LEU A 173 -3.92 7.64 -17.77
CA LEU A 173 -3.11 7.36 -18.96
C LEU A 173 -2.75 8.64 -19.73
N ASP A 174 -2.83 9.79 -19.09
CA ASP A 174 -2.33 11.10 -19.52
C ASP A 174 -1.84 11.89 -18.30
N LEU A 175 -0.91 12.83 -18.52
CA LEU A 175 -0.27 13.58 -17.45
C LEU A 175 -1.26 14.30 -16.52
N ALA A 176 -2.28 14.93 -17.09
CA ALA A 176 -3.22 15.74 -16.31
C ALA A 176 -4.07 14.86 -15.37
N THR A 177 -4.53 13.71 -15.85
CA THR A 177 -5.38 12.82 -15.07
C THR A 177 -4.58 11.97 -14.08
N GLU A 178 -3.38 11.50 -14.45
CA GLU A 178 -2.47 10.82 -13.50
C GLU A 178 -2.11 11.75 -12.33
N ARG A 179 -1.77 13.01 -12.62
CA ARG A 179 -1.55 14.06 -11.61
C ARG A 179 -2.76 14.22 -10.68
N LYS A 180 -3.94 14.29 -11.26
CA LYS A 180 -5.21 14.40 -10.52
C LYS A 180 -5.41 13.23 -9.57
N GLN A 181 -5.18 11.98 -10.02
CA GLN A 181 -5.29 10.79 -9.19
C GLN A 181 -4.30 10.80 -8.02
N LEU A 182 -3.03 11.13 -8.27
CA LEU A 182 -1.99 11.16 -7.24
C LEU A 182 -2.24 12.26 -6.20
N ARG A 183 -2.72 13.45 -6.62
CA ARG A 183 -3.13 14.53 -5.70
C ARG A 183 -4.29 14.10 -4.82
N VAL A 184 -5.29 13.44 -5.39
CA VAL A 184 -6.42 12.89 -4.62
C VAL A 184 -5.92 11.85 -3.63
N ALA A 185 -4.98 10.97 -4.01
CA ALA A 185 -4.39 9.99 -3.11
C ALA A 185 -3.66 10.63 -1.92
N ARG A 186 -2.87 11.69 -2.13
CA ARG A 186 -2.24 12.46 -1.04
C ARG A 186 -3.30 13.07 -0.12
N ARG A 187 -4.30 13.75 -0.70
CA ARG A 187 -5.42 14.36 0.04
C ARG A 187 -6.18 13.34 0.91
N LEU A 188 -6.36 12.11 0.42
CA LEU A 188 -6.98 11.03 1.20
C LEU A 188 -6.16 10.70 2.45
N GLY A 189 -4.83 10.64 2.35
CA GLY A 189 -3.94 10.41 3.48
C GLY A 189 -4.06 11.50 4.54
N GLU A 190 -3.98 12.77 4.13
CA GLU A 190 -4.07 13.93 5.00
C GLU A 190 -5.42 14.00 5.72
N ALA A 191 -6.53 13.89 4.96
CA ALA A 191 -7.88 13.99 5.50
C ALA A 191 -8.23 12.88 6.49
N ASN A 192 -7.68 11.67 6.30
CA ASN A 192 -7.99 10.50 7.14
C ASN A 192 -6.91 10.18 8.19
N GLY A 193 -5.78 10.89 8.20
CA GLY A 193 -4.65 10.61 9.10
C GLY A 193 -4.13 9.19 8.92
N VAL A 194 -4.03 8.73 7.68
CA VAL A 194 -3.48 7.43 7.30
C VAL A 194 -2.26 7.64 6.40
N THR A 195 -1.23 6.80 6.57
CA THR A 195 -0.07 6.86 5.70
C THR A 195 -0.45 6.35 4.32
N VAL A 196 -0.35 7.22 3.31
CA VAL A 196 -0.55 6.86 1.90
C VAL A 196 0.79 6.88 1.18
N ARG A 197 1.11 5.78 0.51
CA ARG A 197 2.20 5.70 -0.48
C ARG A 197 1.60 5.79 -1.87
N THR A 198 1.98 6.80 -2.62
CA THR A 198 1.48 7.01 -3.97
C THR A 198 2.40 6.37 -4.99
N THR A 199 1.82 5.54 -5.86
CA THR A 199 2.57 4.85 -6.92
C THR A 199 2.09 5.33 -8.29
N PHE A 200 3.01 5.83 -9.11
CA PHE A 200 2.70 6.19 -10.48
C PHE A 200 2.65 4.92 -11.35
N LEU A 201 1.52 4.68 -11.97
CA LEU A 201 1.26 3.53 -12.86
C LEU A 201 0.80 4.01 -14.25
N GLY A 202 1.53 4.95 -14.86
CA GLY A 202 1.24 5.39 -16.23
C GLY A 202 1.32 4.27 -17.27
N ALA A 203 2.19 3.29 -17.02
CA ALA A 203 2.31 2.09 -17.85
C ALA A 203 1.36 0.97 -17.42
N HIS A 204 0.06 1.27 -17.22
CA HIS A 204 -0.98 0.31 -16.84
C HIS A 204 -1.67 -0.32 -18.07
N ALA A 205 -2.01 0.50 -19.05
CA ALA A 205 -2.61 0.05 -20.29
C ALA A 205 -2.28 1.03 -21.43
N LEU A 206 -2.39 0.57 -22.67
CA LEU A 206 -2.22 1.46 -23.82
C LEU A 206 -3.51 2.28 -24.03
N PRO A 207 -3.45 3.62 -23.93
CA PRO A 207 -4.63 4.45 -24.15
C PRO A 207 -5.04 4.44 -25.62
N PRO A 208 -6.35 4.58 -25.93
CA PRO A 208 -6.85 4.49 -27.31
C PRO A 208 -6.17 5.43 -28.31
N GLU A 209 -5.79 6.62 -27.87
CA GLU A 209 -5.07 7.62 -28.69
C GLU A 209 -3.66 7.19 -29.11
N TYR A 210 -3.13 6.14 -28.50
CA TYR A 210 -1.84 5.50 -28.84
C TYR A 210 -2.00 4.10 -29.42
N ALA A 211 -3.19 3.72 -29.88
CA ALA A 211 -3.42 2.40 -30.49
C ALA A 211 -2.32 2.06 -31.51
N ASN A 212 -1.70 0.89 -31.35
CA ASN A 212 -0.56 0.41 -32.15
C ASN A 212 0.72 1.27 -32.06
N ARG A 213 0.87 2.12 -31.08
CA ARG A 213 2.04 2.99 -30.86
C ARG A 213 2.54 2.91 -29.42
N ALA A 214 2.68 1.68 -28.90
CA ALA A 214 3.07 1.46 -27.50
C ALA A 214 4.41 2.10 -27.15
N ASP A 215 5.41 2.03 -28.02
CA ASP A 215 6.72 2.65 -27.78
C ASP A 215 6.63 4.18 -27.64
N ALA A 216 5.85 4.84 -28.50
CA ALA A 216 5.64 6.28 -28.43
C ALA A 216 4.88 6.68 -27.15
N TYR A 217 4.02 5.81 -26.63
CA TYR A 217 3.37 6.02 -25.33
C TYR A 217 4.36 5.87 -24.18
N ILE A 218 5.21 4.85 -24.22
CA ILE A 218 6.26 4.64 -23.20
C ILE A 218 7.28 5.79 -23.22
N ASP A 219 7.65 6.32 -24.41
CA ASP A 219 8.47 7.55 -24.50
C ASP A 219 7.82 8.68 -23.69
N ARG A 220 6.52 8.90 -23.89
CA ARG A 220 5.78 9.93 -23.15
C ARG A 220 5.72 9.67 -21.63
N VAL A 221 5.52 8.42 -21.22
CA VAL A 221 5.56 8.03 -19.81
C VAL A 221 6.92 8.36 -19.19
N CYS A 222 8.01 8.00 -19.86
CA CYS A 222 9.38 8.13 -19.37
C CYS A 222 9.92 9.57 -19.40
N ASP A 223 9.59 10.32 -20.48
CA ASP A 223 10.26 11.60 -20.76
C ASP A 223 9.40 12.82 -20.37
N GLU A 224 8.07 12.65 -20.24
CA GLU A 224 7.16 13.74 -19.88
C GLU A 224 6.44 13.49 -18.54
N MET A 225 5.70 12.35 -18.45
CA MET A 225 4.76 12.17 -17.33
C MET A 225 5.49 11.92 -16.01
N LEU A 226 6.38 10.95 -15.97
CA LEU A 226 7.08 10.58 -14.74
C LEU A 226 7.97 11.72 -14.20
N PRO A 227 8.82 12.40 -15.00
CA PRO A 227 9.61 13.51 -14.51
C PRO A 227 8.76 14.66 -13.94
N ALA A 228 7.67 15.03 -14.61
CA ALA A 228 6.79 16.10 -14.15
C ALA A 228 6.10 15.77 -12.82
N LEU A 229 5.65 14.53 -12.63
CA LEU A 229 4.99 14.08 -11.41
C LEU A 229 5.99 13.90 -10.24
N ALA A 230 7.20 13.49 -10.53
CA ALA A 230 8.29 13.38 -9.56
C ALA A 230 8.74 14.77 -9.06
N GLU A 231 8.88 15.76 -9.95
CA GLU A 231 9.21 17.14 -9.58
C GLU A 231 8.15 17.76 -8.65
N GLU A 232 6.88 17.39 -8.81
CA GLU A 232 5.80 17.81 -7.91
C GLU A 232 5.77 17.05 -6.56
N GLY A 233 6.64 16.07 -6.33
CA GLY A 233 6.66 15.24 -5.12
C GLY A 233 5.46 14.33 -4.99
N LEU A 234 4.81 13.98 -6.09
CA LEU A 234 3.60 13.18 -6.11
C LEU A 234 3.86 11.67 -6.20
N VAL A 235 5.10 11.24 -6.43
CA VAL A 235 5.45 9.84 -6.70
C VAL A 235 6.38 9.32 -5.61
N ASP A 236 5.95 8.28 -4.89
CA ASP A 236 6.79 7.56 -3.93
C ASP A 236 7.38 6.28 -4.53
N ALA A 237 6.74 5.71 -5.56
CA ALA A 237 7.20 4.56 -6.32
C ALA A 237 6.63 4.57 -7.73
N VAL A 238 7.24 3.80 -8.63
CA VAL A 238 6.80 3.63 -10.02
C VAL A 238 6.43 2.17 -10.25
N ASP A 239 5.35 1.93 -10.98
CA ASP A 239 4.87 0.60 -11.31
C ASP A 239 4.56 0.50 -12.81
N ALA A 240 4.53 -0.72 -13.33
CA ALA A 240 4.14 -1.03 -14.69
C ALA A 240 3.38 -2.36 -14.74
N PHE A 241 2.59 -2.58 -15.78
CA PHE A 241 1.94 -3.85 -16.05
C PHE A 241 2.69 -4.57 -17.18
N CYS A 242 3.54 -5.53 -16.79
CA CYS A 242 4.33 -6.35 -17.70
C CYS A 242 3.54 -7.61 -18.06
N GLU A 243 2.79 -7.55 -19.15
CA GLU A 243 1.94 -8.64 -19.62
C GLU A 243 1.73 -8.59 -21.13
N SER A 244 1.39 -9.73 -21.73
CA SER A 244 1.12 -9.87 -23.15
C SER A 244 0.00 -8.95 -23.67
N ILE A 245 -0.92 -8.56 -22.80
CA ILE A 245 -2.04 -7.65 -23.10
C ILE A 245 -1.73 -6.19 -22.80
N ALA A 246 -0.58 -5.87 -22.22
CA ALA A 246 -0.20 -4.54 -21.81
C ALA A 246 1.18 -4.15 -22.37
N PHE A 247 2.23 -4.18 -21.57
CA PHE A 247 3.57 -3.75 -22.01
C PHE A 247 4.56 -4.92 -21.95
N SER A 248 5.46 -4.93 -22.93
CA SER A 248 6.53 -5.91 -23.02
C SER A 248 7.58 -5.69 -21.91
N ARG A 249 8.39 -6.71 -21.65
CA ARG A 249 9.53 -6.63 -20.76
C ARG A 249 10.47 -5.48 -21.10
N THR A 250 10.79 -5.26 -22.37
CA THR A 250 11.65 -4.17 -22.83
C THR A 250 11.04 -2.78 -22.58
N GLN A 251 9.74 -2.63 -22.79
CA GLN A 251 9.02 -1.39 -22.51
C GLN A 251 8.99 -1.10 -21.00
N THR A 252 8.74 -2.12 -20.18
CA THR A 252 8.78 -2.05 -18.71
C THR A 252 10.17 -1.65 -18.23
N GLU A 253 11.24 -2.24 -18.78
CA GLU A 253 12.62 -1.92 -18.41
C GLU A 253 12.93 -0.43 -18.63
N ARG A 254 12.46 0.16 -19.74
CA ARG A 254 12.60 1.60 -20.01
C ARG A 254 11.93 2.47 -18.95
N VAL A 255 10.74 2.06 -18.46
CA VAL A 255 10.05 2.76 -17.36
C VAL A 255 10.87 2.68 -16.07
N PHE A 256 11.46 1.52 -15.77
CA PHE A 256 12.30 1.34 -14.60
C PHE A 256 13.60 2.15 -14.68
N GLU A 257 14.26 2.18 -15.81
CA GLU A 257 15.42 3.04 -16.05
C GLU A 257 15.09 4.53 -15.91
N ALA A 258 13.86 4.93 -16.29
CA ALA A 258 13.40 6.31 -16.07
C ALA A 258 13.19 6.60 -14.58
N ALA A 259 12.63 5.65 -13.82
CA ALA A 259 12.46 5.76 -12.38
C ALA A 259 13.81 5.83 -11.66
N GLU A 260 14.77 4.98 -12.03
CA GLU A 260 16.12 4.99 -11.45
C GLU A 260 16.85 6.32 -11.67
N ARG A 261 16.67 6.97 -12.82
CA ARG A 261 17.26 8.32 -13.06
C ARG A 261 16.70 9.40 -12.11
N LEU A 262 15.56 9.13 -11.47
CA LEU A 262 14.88 10.02 -10.53
C LEU A 262 14.98 9.54 -9.08
N ASP A 263 15.81 8.53 -8.80
CA ASP A 263 15.97 7.89 -7.49
C ASP A 263 14.63 7.35 -6.92
N LEU A 264 13.70 6.94 -7.78
CA LEU A 264 12.41 6.39 -7.39
C LEU A 264 12.45 4.86 -7.37
N PRO A 265 11.98 4.21 -6.28
CA PRO A 265 11.85 2.76 -6.24
C PRO A 265 10.76 2.27 -7.21
N VAL A 266 10.90 1.02 -7.64
CA VAL A 266 9.98 0.40 -8.59
C VAL A 266 9.23 -0.77 -7.98
N LYS A 267 8.07 -1.10 -8.56
CA LYS A 267 7.22 -2.25 -8.31
C LYS A 267 6.76 -2.82 -9.66
N LEU A 268 6.15 -3.99 -9.69
CA LEU A 268 5.70 -4.57 -10.95
C LEU A 268 4.45 -5.44 -10.77
N HIS A 269 3.41 -5.20 -11.59
CA HIS A 269 2.42 -6.23 -11.90
C HIS A 269 3.07 -7.22 -12.86
N ALA A 270 3.26 -8.46 -12.43
CA ALA A 270 4.05 -9.47 -13.12
C ALA A 270 3.43 -10.86 -13.06
N GLU A 271 3.60 -11.62 -14.13
CA GLU A 271 3.23 -13.03 -14.21
C GLU A 271 1.79 -13.33 -13.76
N GLN A 272 0.86 -12.41 -14.00
CA GLN A 272 -0.56 -12.60 -13.70
C GLN A 272 -1.22 -13.56 -14.69
N LEU A 273 -1.00 -13.35 -15.98
CA LEU A 273 -1.65 -14.11 -17.07
C LEU A 273 -0.68 -14.99 -17.84
N SER A 274 0.60 -14.62 -17.84
CA SER A 274 1.67 -15.32 -18.56
C SER A 274 3.02 -15.12 -17.88
N ASP A 275 3.98 -15.99 -18.17
CA ASP A 275 5.37 -15.81 -17.76
C ASP A 275 6.07 -14.90 -18.78
N MET A 276 6.32 -13.66 -18.39
CA MET A 276 7.01 -12.63 -19.18
C MET A 276 8.43 -12.35 -18.66
N ASP A 277 8.92 -13.13 -17.70
CA ASP A 277 10.19 -12.91 -16.99
C ASP A 277 10.22 -11.52 -16.30
N GLY A 278 9.03 -11.03 -15.90
CA GLY A 278 8.83 -9.72 -15.27
C GLY A 278 9.35 -9.69 -13.84
N ALA A 279 9.14 -10.76 -13.06
CA ALA A 279 9.65 -10.84 -11.69
C ALA A 279 11.18 -10.82 -11.64
N ALA A 280 11.85 -11.48 -12.58
CA ALA A 280 13.31 -11.40 -12.71
C ALA A 280 13.77 -10.01 -13.16
N LEU A 281 13.00 -9.32 -14.02
CA LEU A 281 13.25 -7.91 -14.35
C LEU A 281 13.09 -7.01 -13.12
N ALA A 282 12.00 -7.17 -12.37
CA ALA A 282 11.77 -6.44 -11.12
C ALA A 282 12.93 -6.62 -10.13
N ALA A 283 13.38 -7.86 -9.95
CA ALA A 283 14.52 -8.20 -9.11
C ALA A 283 15.84 -7.55 -9.59
N LYS A 284 16.09 -7.53 -10.91
CA LYS A 284 17.24 -6.83 -11.51
C LYS A 284 17.29 -5.35 -11.11
N HIS A 285 16.15 -4.69 -11.07
CA HIS A 285 16.00 -3.29 -10.68
C HIS A 285 15.75 -3.09 -9.18
N ARG A 286 15.97 -4.15 -8.35
CA ARG A 286 15.76 -4.13 -6.89
C ARG A 286 14.38 -3.60 -6.50
N ALA A 287 13.36 -4.00 -7.25
CA ALA A 287 11.99 -3.61 -7.00
C ALA A 287 11.55 -3.93 -5.56
N LEU A 288 10.75 -3.06 -4.97
CA LEU A 288 10.16 -3.29 -3.66
C LEU A 288 9.29 -4.55 -3.65
N SER A 289 8.53 -4.76 -4.74
CA SER A 289 7.70 -5.95 -4.89
C SER A 289 7.49 -6.34 -6.36
N ALA A 290 7.11 -7.60 -6.55
CA ALA A 290 6.46 -8.10 -7.76
C ALA A 290 5.12 -8.71 -7.34
N ASP A 291 4.06 -8.33 -8.03
CA ASP A 291 2.68 -8.47 -7.57
C ASP A 291 1.90 -9.38 -8.53
N HIS A 292 0.91 -10.15 -8.05
CA HIS A 292 0.16 -11.26 -8.67
C HIS A 292 0.89 -12.61 -8.65
N LEU A 293 1.76 -12.91 -9.62
CA LEU A 293 2.71 -14.04 -9.62
C LEU A 293 2.11 -15.45 -9.87
N GLU A 294 0.92 -15.55 -10.46
CA GLU A 294 0.28 -16.83 -10.78
C GLU A 294 1.13 -17.68 -11.74
N HIS A 295 1.87 -17.03 -12.63
CA HIS A 295 2.72 -17.68 -13.64
C HIS A 295 4.22 -17.62 -13.32
N LEU A 296 4.59 -17.26 -12.08
CA LEU A 296 5.98 -17.09 -11.67
C LEU A 296 6.81 -18.37 -11.87
N SER A 297 7.95 -18.24 -12.55
CA SER A 297 8.93 -19.31 -12.76
C SER A 297 9.90 -19.46 -11.59
N GLN A 298 10.61 -20.61 -11.54
CA GLN A 298 11.66 -20.81 -10.53
C GLN A 298 12.79 -19.78 -10.66
N GLN A 299 13.15 -19.39 -11.89
CA GLN A 299 14.14 -18.32 -12.12
C GLN A 299 13.70 -17.00 -11.50
N GLY A 300 12.43 -16.63 -11.65
CA GLY A 300 11.86 -15.46 -11.02
C GLY A 300 11.93 -15.51 -9.49
N ILE A 301 11.61 -16.67 -8.89
CA ILE A 301 11.70 -16.90 -7.43
C ILE A 301 13.14 -16.68 -6.94
N ASP A 302 14.12 -17.29 -7.62
CA ASP A 302 15.53 -17.20 -7.24
C ASP A 302 16.03 -15.76 -7.34
N ALA A 303 15.65 -15.04 -8.41
CA ALA A 303 15.98 -13.62 -8.58
C ALA A 303 15.36 -12.75 -7.47
N MET A 304 14.07 -12.95 -7.15
CA MET A 304 13.38 -12.21 -6.08
C MET A 304 14.04 -12.45 -4.70
N ARG A 305 14.41 -13.71 -4.39
CA ARG A 305 15.15 -14.04 -3.16
C ARG A 305 16.45 -13.24 -3.07
N ASP A 306 17.25 -13.26 -4.13
CA ASP A 306 18.60 -12.66 -4.14
C ASP A 306 18.54 -11.13 -4.07
N ALA A 307 17.50 -10.52 -4.68
CA ALA A 307 17.27 -9.08 -4.62
C ALA A 307 16.54 -8.64 -3.33
N GLY A 308 15.87 -9.56 -2.65
CA GLY A 308 15.03 -9.27 -1.50
C GLY A 308 13.69 -8.63 -1.86
N THR A 309 13.24 -8.80 -3.10
CA THR A 309 11.94 -8.33 -3.60
C THR A 309 10.80 -9.09 -2.93
N VAL A 310 9.75 -8.38 -2.51
CA VAL A 310 8.57 -8.97 -1.85
C VAL A 310 7.62 -9.55 -2.89
N ALA A 311 7.10 -10.76 -2.66
CA ALA A 311 6.00 -11.34 -3.43
C ALA A 311 4.66 -10.86 -2.88
N VAL A 312 3.91 -10.04 -3.62
CA VAL A 312 2.58 -9.57 -3.22
C VAL A 312 1.51 -10.40 -3.89
N LEU A 313 0.73 -11.13 -3.10
CA LEU A 313 -0.34 -11.99 -3.58
C LEU A 313 -1.69 -11.28 -3.49
N LEU A 314 -2.51 -11.42 -4.53
CA LEU A 314 -3.73 -10.66 -4.75
C LEU A 314 -4.95 -11.59 -4.87
N PRO A 315 -5.40 -12.17 -3.75
CA PRO A 315 -6.42 -13.22 -3.78
C PRO A 315 -7.80 -12.72 -4.26
N GLY A 316 -8.08 -11.42 -4.15
CA GLY A 316 -9.32 -10.82 -4.66
C GLY A 316 -9.44 -10.89 -6.18
N ALA A 317 -8.34 -10.55 -6.89
CA ALA A 317 -8.28 -10.66 -8.35
C ALA A 317 -8.36 -12.11 -8.80
N PHE A 318 -7.57 -13.00 -8.19
CA PHE A 318 -7.61 -14.43 -8.44
C PHE A 318 -9.04 -15.00 -8.36
N TYR A 319 -9.76 -14.64 -7.29
CA TYR A 319 -11.13 -15.10 -7.07
C TYR A 319 -12.11 -14.55 -8.12
N LEU A 320 -12.11 -13.24 -8.35
CA LEU A 320 -13.09 -12.62 -9.27
C LEU A 320 -12.88 -13.01 -10.72
N LEU A 321 -11.63 -13.19 -11.12
CA LEU A 321 -11.26 -13.67 -12.46
C LEU A 321 -11.47 -15.18 -12.63
N ARG A 322 -11.73 -15.90 -11.54
CA ARG A 322 -11.86 -17.37 -11.51
C ARG A 322 -10.60 -18.07 -12.01
N GLU A 323 -9.44 -17.52 -11.64
CA GLU A 323 -8.17 -18.11 -11.99
C GLU A 323 -8.00 -19.50 -11.36
N THR A 324 -7.27 -20.36 -12.03
CA THR A 324 -7.03 -21.74 -11.59
C THR A 324 -5.58 -22.02 -11.25
N LYS A 325 -4.65 -21.29 -11.89
CA LYS A 325 -3.23 -21.40 -11.61
C LYS A 325 -2.87 -20.50 -10.43
N ARG A 326 -2.48 -21.13 -9.33
CA ARG A 326 -2.13 -20.43 -8.09
C ARG A 326 -0.69 -19.93 -8.12
N PRO A 327 -0.37 -18.81 -7.46
CA PRO A 327 1.01 -18.42 -7.18
C PRO A 327 1.78 -19.57 -6.49
N PRO A 328 3.06 -19.79 -6.78
CA PRO A 328 3.85 -20.90 -6.27
C PRO A 328 4.30 -20.69 -4.81
N VAL A 329 3.34 -20.56 -3.89
CA VAL A 329 3.57 -20.20 -2.48
C VAL A 329 4.55 -21.18 -1.79
N ALA A 330 4.47 -22.48 -2.07
CA ALA A 330 5.38 -23.45 -1.48
C ALA A 330 6.84 -23.21 -1.88
N ALA A 331 7.09 -22.85 -3.15
CA ALA A 331 8.42 -22.53 -3.64
C ALA A 331 8.94 -21.19 -3.12
N LEU A 332 8.07 -20.16 -3.05
CA LEU A 332 8.39 -18.87 -2.44
C LEU A 332 8.78 -19.03 -0.97
N ARG A 333 8.01 -19.82 -0.21
CA ARG A 333 8.29 -20.16 1.19
C ARG A 333 9.64 -20.89 1.34
N GLN A 334 9.88 -21.90 0.52
CA GLN A 334 11.13 -22.66 0.55
C GLN A 334 12.34 -21.80 0.20
N ALA A 335 12.19 -20.88 -0.72
CA ALA A 335 13.23 -19.93 -1.09
C ALA A 335 13.45 -18.83 -0.04
N GLY A 336 12.53 -18.63 0.90
CA GLY A 336 12.58 -17.55 1.89
C GLY A 336 12.22 -16.17 1.34
N VAL A 337 11.50 -16.12 0.21
CA VAL A 337 10.97 -14.85 -0.35
C VAL A 337 9.89 -14.32 0.57
N PRO A 338 9.96 -13.06 1.03
CA PRO A 338 8.89 -12.48 1.85
C PRO A 338 7.59 -12.41 1.05
N ILE A 339 6.48 -12.90 1.65
CA ILE A 339 5.16 -12.89 1.03
C ILE A 339 4.29 -11.83 1.71
N ALA A 340 3.67 -10.95 0.93
CA ALA A 340 2.64 -10.01 1.37
C ALA A 340 1.28 -10.36 0.74
N ILE A 341 0.22 -9.84 1.35
CA ILE A 341 -1.16 -9.96 0.88
C ILE A 341 -1.73 -8.54 0.77
N ALA A 342 -2.47 -8.27 -0.30
CA ALA A 342 -3.15 -7.01 -0.48
C ALA A 342 -4.54 -7.21 -1.12
N THR A 343 -5.37 -6.17 -1.06
CA THR A 343 -6.73 -6.24 -1.62
C THR A 343 -6.76 -6.15 -3.13
N ASP A 344 -5.76 -5.52 -3.73
CA ASP A 344 -5.81 -5.10 -5.14
C ASP A 344 -7.09 -4.31 -5.46
N HIS A 345 -7.61 -3.53 -4.49
CA HIS A 345 -8.91 -2.88 -4.71
C HIS A 345 -8.91 -2.06 -6.00
N ASN A 346 -9.70 -2.50 -6.95
CA ASN A 346 -9.93 -1.86 -8.24
C ASN A 346 -11.33 -2.19 -8.77
N PRO A 347 -11.90 -1.39 -9.72
CA PRO A 347 -13.26 -1.60 -10.17
C PRO A 347 -13.42 -2.81 -11.11
N GLY A 348 -12.33 -3.32 -11.69
CA GLY A 348 -12.37 -4.31 -12.77
C GLY A 348 -12.24 -5.75 -12.34
N THR A 349 -11.20 -6.01 -11.58
CA THR A 349 -10.74 -7.36 -11.26
C THR A 349 -10.76 -7.67 -9.78
N SER A 350 -10.82 -6.66 -8.89
CA SER A 350 -10.86 -6.86 -7.44
C SER A 350 -11.66 -5.75 -6.73
N PRO A 351 -13.00 -5.73 -6.78
CA PRO A 351 -13.80 -4.77 -6.02
C PRO A 351 -13.84 -5.13 -4.53
N LEU A 352 -12.76 -5.65 -3.99
CA LEU A 352 -12.61 -6.13 -2.61
C LEU A 352 -12.26 -4.96 -1.68
N LEU A 353 -13.17 -4.61 -0.78
CA LEU A 353 -13.03 -3.52 0.21
C LEU A 353 -12.75 -4.04 1.63
N SER A 354 -12.06 -5.17 1.75
CA SER A 354 -11.75 -5.80 3.04
C SER A 354 -10.40 -6.48 3.00
N LEU A 355 -9.45 -5.97 3.79
CA LEU A 355 -8.15 -6.61 3.96
C LEU A 355 -8.28 -7.88 4.81
N LEU A 356 -9.21 -7.92 5.78
CA LEU A 356 -9.50 -9.12 6.57
C LEU A 356 -10.01 -10.26 5.67
N THR A 357 -10.84 -9.94 4.67
CA THR A 357 -11.27 -10.95 3.68
C THR A 357 -10.11 -11.38 2.80
N ALA A 358 -9.22 -10.47 2.37
CA ALA A 358 -8.02 -10.83 1.62
C ALA A 358 -7.10 -11.78 2.42
N MET A 359 -6.96 -11.56 3.74
CA MET A 359 -6.22 -12.44 4.65
C MET A 359 -6.82 -13.86 4.66
N HIS A 360 -8.14 -13.99 4.86
CA HIS A 360 -8.84 -15.28 4.80
C HIS A 360 -8.63 -15.98 3.45
N MET A 361 -8.79 -15.23 2.35
CA MET A 361 -8.61 -15.75 1.00
C MET A 361 -7.15 -16.20 0.73
N GLY A 362 -6.16 -15.47 1.24
CA GLY A 362 -4.75 -15.85 1.18
C GLY A 362 -4.49 -17.22 1.84
N CYS A 363 -5.11 -17.46 3.01
CA CYS A 363 -5.03 -18.76 3.69
C CYS A 363 -5.77 -19.86 2.92
N THR A 364 -7.00 -19.60 2.48
CA THR A 364 -7.87 -20.65 1.92
C THR A 364 -7.57 -20.94 0.45
N LEU A 365 -7.24 -19.95 -0.37
CA LEU A 365 -6.96 -20.11 -1.79
C LEU A 365 -5.49 -20.46 -2.06
N PHE A 366 -4.57 -19.85 -1.33
CA PHE A 366 -3.13 -19.97 -1.60
C PHE A 366 -2.38 -20.83 -0.57
N GLY A 367 -3.03 -21.23 0.53
CA GLY A 367 -2.43 -22.09 1.55
C GLY A 367 -1.36 -21.39 2.40
N LEU A 368 -1.56 -20.09 2.67
CA LEU A 368 -0.73 -19.38 3.64
C LEU A 368 -1.03 -19.86 5.06
N THR A 369 0.00 -19.96 5.87
CA THR A 369 -0.13 -20.19 7.31
C THR A 369 -0.54 -18.91 8.02
N VAL A 370 -1.09 -19.02 9.25
CA VAL A 370 -1.49 -17.85 10.05
C VAL A 370 -0.32 -16.87 10.31
N PRO A 371 0.90 -17.34 10.67
CA PRO A 371 2.05 -16.45 10.77
C PRO A 371 2.43 -15.74 9.45
N GLU A 372 2.32 -16.42 8.31
CA GLU A 372 2.56 -15.81 7.00
C GLU A 372 1.49 -14.78 6.65
N MET A 373 0.23 -15.07 6.97
CA MET A 373 -0.88 -14.14 6.76
C MET A 373 -0.68 -12.84 7.55
N ILE A 374 -0.39 -12.92 8.86
CA ILE A 374 -0.12 -11.74 9.68
C ILE A 374 1.10 -10.97 9.19
N ALA A 375 2.20 -11.68 8.92
CA ALA A 375 3.37 -11.05 8.33
C ALA A 375 3.05 -10.37 6.99
N GLY A 376 2.19 -10.98 6.20
CA GLY A 376 1.78 -10.55 4.87
C GLY A 376 1.01 -9.22 4.85
N VAL A 377 0.29 -8.88 5.90
CA VAL A 377 -0.46 -7.63 6.03
C VAL A 377 0.16 -6.66 7.04
N THR A 378 1.35 -6.96 7.52
CA THR A 378 2.10 -6.12 8.48
C THR A 378 3.52 -5.88 7.98
N ARG A 379 4.54 -6.59 8.52
CA ARG A 379 5.96 -6.34 8.22
C ARG A 379 6.32 -6.51 6.74
N ASN A 380 5.78 -7.52 6.06
CA ASN A 380 6.10 -7.76 4.64
C ASN A 380 5.41 -6.74 3.73
N ALA A 381 4.14 -6.38 4.03
CA ALA A 381 3.44 -5.33 3.31
C ALA A 381 4.12 -3.96 3.51
N ALA A 382 4.59 -3.64 4.72
CA ALA A 382 5.36 -2.43 4.98
C ALA A 382 6.68 -2.41 4.19
N ARG A 383 7.37 -3.56 4.07
CA ARG A 383 8.56 -3.72 3.23
C ARG A 383 8.27 -3.53 1.75
N ALA A 384 7.12 -4.06 1.25
CA ALA A 384 6.68 -3.86 -0.12
C ALA A 384 6.36 -2.40 -0.46
N LEU A 385 6.25 -1.53 0.54
CA LEU A 385 6.07 -0.08 0.41
C LEU A 385 7.32 0.74 0.76
N GLY A 386 8.42 0.11 1.20
CA GLY A 386 9.62 0.79 1.66
C GLY A 386 9.41 1.62 2.95
N ILE A 387 8.48 1.21 3.82
CA ILE A 387 8.15 1.89 5.08
C ILE A 387 8.32 1.00 6.32
N GLU A 388 9.03 -0.11 6.20
CA GLU A 388 9.25 -1.09 7.29
C GLU A 388 10.00 -0.50 8.50
N ALA A 389 10.70 0.61 8.32
CA ALA A 389 11.32 1.34 9.42
C ALA A 389 10.29 1.96 10.39
N THR A 390 9.09 2.26 9.92
CA THR A 390 8.06 2.98 10.69
C THR A 390 6.74 2.22 10.83
N HIS A 391 6.44 1.28 9.94
CA HIS A 391 5.16 0.55 9.90
C HIS A 391 5.36 -0.97 9.94
N GLY A 392 4.27 -1.69 10.15
CA GLY A 392 4.19 -3.15 10.07
C GLY A 392 4.70 -3.89 11.31
N THR A 393 5.33 -3.22 12.29
CA THR A 393 5.71 -3.83 13.56
C THR A 393 5.60 -2.84 14.72
N LEU A 394 5.39 -3.37 15.93
CA LEU A 394 5.44 -2.62 17.18
C LEU A 394 6.89 -2.55 17.68
N GLY A 395 7.40 -1.34 17.87
CA GLY A 395 8.76 -1.13 18.35
C GLY A 395 8.95 0.26 18.95
N ILE A 396 9.88 0.37 19.89
CA ILE A 396 10.20 1.65 20.53
C ILE A 396 10.73 2.64 19.49
N GLY A 397 10.24 3.88 19.54
CA GLY A 397 10.55 4.96 18.60
C GLY A 397 9.71 4.98 17.33
N ARG A 398 8.91 3.93 17.05
CA ARG A 398 8.02 3.89 15.89
C ARG A 398 6.72 4.67 16.16
N PRO A 399 6.07 5.23 15.14
CA PRO A 399 4.72 5.79 15.29
C PRO A 399 3.77 4.78 15.93
N ALA A 400 2.91 5.22 16.83
CA ALA A 400 1.93 4.36 17.46
C ALA A 400 0.82 4.01 16.46
N ASN A 401 1.00 2.88 15.79
CA ASN A 401 0.05 2.26 14.86
C ASN A 401 -0.24 0.85 15.36
N PHE A 402 -1.40 0.65 16.02
CA PHE A 402 -1.79 -0.66 16.53
C PHE A 402 -3.31 -0.82 16.60
N VAL A 403 -3.75 -2.07 16.63
CA VAL A 403 -5.17 -2.45 16.69
C VAL A 403 -5.41 -3.36 17.88
N LEU A 404 -6.46 -3.08 18.65
CA LEU A 404 -6.95 -3.91 19.73
C LEU A 404 -8.12 -4.76 19.25
N TRP A 405 -8.00 -6.08 19.43
CA TRP A 405 -8.95 -7.07 18.94
C TRP A 405 -9.64 -7.82 20.07
N THR A 406 -10.95 -8.11 19.93
CA THR A 406 -11.73 -8.98 20.85
C THR A 406 -11.67 -10.44 20.45
N ILE A 407 -10.47 -10.97 20.21
CA ILE A 407 -10.21 -12.36 19.81
C ILE A 407 -9.13 -12.97 20.68
N ASP A 408 -9.09 -14.29 20.77
CA ASP A 408 -8.11 -14.99 21.59
C ASP A 408 -6.74 -15.12 20.91
N GLY A 409 -6.71 -15.26 19.60
CA GLY A 409 -5.50 -15.37 18.80
C GLY A 409 -5.68 -14.84 17.38
N VAL A 410 -4.57 -14.57 16.70
CA VAL A 410 -4.58 -14.05 15.31
C VAL A 410 -5.17 -15.03 14.29
N ASP A 411 -5.26 -16.31 14.62
CA ASP A 411 -5.94 -17.35 13.83
C ASP A 411 -7.42 -17.04 13.61
N ALA A 412 -8.08 -16.37 14.54
CA ALA A 412 -9.45 -15.94 14.39
C ALA A 412 -9.62 -14.93 13.23
N LEU A 413 -8.59 -14.12 12.93
CA LEU A 413 -8.62 -13.20 11.78
C LEU A 413 -8.59 -13.94 10.45
N ALA A 414 -7.95 -15.12 10.41
CA ALA A 414 -7.97 -15.99 9.23
C ALA A 414 -9.27 -16.78 9.11
N TYR A 415 -9.95 -17.03 10.23
CA TYR A 415 -11.09 -17.96 10.27
C TYR A 415 -12.43 -17.27 9.98
N TRP A 416 -12.71 -16.13 10.65
CA TRP A 416 -14.00 -15.48 10.56
C TRP A 416 -14.12 -14.57 9.33
N LEU A 417 -15.12 -14.83 8.48
CA LEU A 417 -15.50 -13.96 7.36
C LEU A 417 -16.55 -12.94 7.80
N GLY A 418 -16.33 -11.68 7.42
CA GLY A 418 -17.28 -10.60 7.66
C GLY A 418 -17.32 -10.06 9.09
N GLN A 419 -16.55 -10.62 10.03
CA GLN A 419 -16.41 -10.05 11.36
C GLN A 419 -15.30 -8.99 11.41
N ARG A 420 -15.53 -7.94 12.19
CA ARG A 420 -14.55 -6.91 12.54
C ARG A 420 -14.43 -6.85 14.05
N PRO A 421 -13.70 -7.78 14.68
CA PRO A 421 -13.61 -7.90 16.14
C PRO A 421 -12.63 -6.86 16.72
N ILE A 422 -12.82 -5.57 16.40
CA ILE A 422 -11.96 -4.46 16.79
C ILE A 422 -12.64 -3.63 17.86
N THR A 423 -11.92 -3.36 18.94
CA THR A 423 -12.35 -2.40 19.97
C THR A 423 -11.75 -1.02 19.75
N THR A 424 -10.48 -0.97 19.38
CA THR A 424 -9.76 0.30 19.27
C THR A 424 -8.74 0.22 18.15
N ILE A 425 -8.64 1.30 17.39
CA ILE A 425 -7.57 1.53 16.42
C ILE A 425 -6.79 2.74 16.89
N VAL A 426 -5.48 2.58 17.04
CA VAL A 426 -4.55 3.71 17.19
C VAL A 426 -3.80 3.87 15.89
N ARG A 427 -3.92 5.05 15.29
CA ARG A 427 -3.29 5.40 14.02
C ARG A 427 -2.53 6.69 14.16
N MET A 428 -1.22 6.68 13.84
CA MET A 428 -0.34 7.84 13.97
C MET A 428 -0.44 8.51 15.35
N GLY A 429 -0.56 7.70 16.43
CA GLY A 429 -0.69 8.19 17.80
C GLY A 429 -2.04 8.83 18.13
N ARG A 430 -3.07 8.62 17.34
CA ARG A 430 -4.44 9.09 17.58
C ARG A 430 -5.39 7.90 17.72
N ILE A 431 -6.30 7.98 18.68
CA ILE A 431 -7.38 7.01 18.83
C ILE A 431 -8.42 7.29 17.75
N VAL A 432 -8.71 6.27 16.96
CA VAL A 432 -9.79 6.29 15.96
C VAL A 432 -10.93 5.48 16.58
N THR A 433 -11.96 6.16 17.05
CA THR A 433 -13.17 5.49 17.58
C THR A 433 -13.92 4.81 16.44
N ASN A 434 -14.03 3.50 16.53
CA ASN A 434 -14.93 2.74 15.65
C ASN A 434 -16.35 2.94 16.24
N THR A 435 -17.05 4.01 15.81
CA THR A 435 -18.50 4.08 16.06
C THR A 435 -19.12 3.05 15.10
N PRO A 436 -19.80 2.00 15.59
CA PRO A 436 -20.56 1.14 14.69
C PRO A 436 -21.56 2.03 13.95
N THR A 437 -21.49 2.08 12.63
CA THR A 437 -22.60 2.60 11.83
C THR A 437 -23.78 1.66 12.08
N THR A 438 -24.61 2.00 13.07
CA THR A 438 -25.96 1.45 13.20
C THR A 438 -26.74 1.92 11.99
N GLY A 439 -26.79 1.08 10.97
CA GLY A 439 -27.69 1.19 9.83
C GLY A 439 -28.78 0.16 9.95
#